data_5077192e8980b399eaaf3ef0b183d095
#
_entry.id   5077192e8980b399eaaf3ef0b183d095
#
_cell.length_a   1.000
_cell.length_b   1.000
_cell.length_c   1.000
_cell.angle_alpha   90.00
_cell.angle_beta   90.00
_cell.angle_gamma   90.00
#
_symmetry.space_group_name_H-M   'P 1'
#
loop_
_entity.id
_entity.type
_entity.pdbx_description
1 polymer ?
#
loop_
_entity_poly.entity_id
_entity_poly.type
_entity_poly.pdbx_seq_one_letter_code
_entity_poly.pdbx_strand_id
1 'polypeptide(L)'
;ASMARLGLDVLDLYLLHQPLPSDFEATIASYQALQTLYEQGRVRAIGVSNFGTQELSDLLARTDVVPAVNQIEVHPYFSEPALRSFNLENGILTEAWSPIGGVTRYWPHGPGAAPKDPLHDPVIVRIAAAHHKTPAQVILRWEIQLGICVIPKSVTPKRIAENIDLFDFSLS
;
A
#
# COMPACT_ATOMS: atom_id res chain seq x y z
N ALA A 1 10.14 5.43 -21.92
CA ALA A 1 8.98 4.76 -22.53
C ALA A 1 7.68 5.06 -21.78
N SER A 2 7.59 4.92 -20.42
CA SER A 2 6.35 5.10 -19.62
C SER A 2 5.81 6.54 -19.71
N MET A 3 6.64 7.55 -19.48
CA MET A 3 6.24 8.96 -19.53
C MET A 3 5.66 9.36 -20.90
N ALA A 4 6.30 8.91 -21.99
CA ALA A 4 5.80 9.16 -23.34
C ALA A 4 4.43 8.51 -23.60
N ARG A 5 4.15 7.34 -23.00
CA ARG A 5 2.83 6.71 -23.10
C ARG A 5 1.77 7.40 -22.24
N LEU A 6 2.17 7.97 -21.11
CA LEU A 6 1.29 8.71 -20.20
C LEU A 6 1.06 10.16 -20.68
N GLY A 7 1.89 10.67 -21.60
CA GLY A 7 1.85 12.06 -22.03
C GLY A 7 2.26 13.05 -20.95
N LEU A 8 3.15 12.61 -20.03
CA LEU A 8 3.61 13.40 -18.89
C LEU A 8 5.10 13.72 -19.01
N ASP A 9 5.49 14.93 -18.61
CA ASP A 9 6.89 15.36 -18.52
C ASP A 9 7.51 15.02 -17.15
N VAL A 10 6.69 14.96 -16.10
CA VAL A 10 7.09 14.65 -14.73
C VAL A 10 6.11 13.65 -14.12
N LEU A 11 6.62 12.68 -13.35
CA LEU A 11 5.82 11.76 -12.53
C LEU A 11 5.75 12.28 -11.10
N ASP A 12 4.60 12.12 -10.45
CA ASP A 12 4.45 12.51 -9.04
C ASP A 12 5.11 11.49 -8.10
N LEU A 13 4.95 10.19 -8.39
CA LEU A 13 5.52 9.11 -7.60
C LEU A 13 6.00 7.96 -8.52
N TYR A 14 7.18 7.44 -8.23
CA TYR A 14 7.71 6.27 -8.91
C TYR A 14 8.27 5.25 -7.91
N LEU A 15 7.76 4.01 -7.97
CA LEU A 15 8.08 2.96 -7.01
C LEU A 15 8.95 1.87 -7.63
N LEU A 16 9.93 1.38 -6.85
CA LEU A 16 10.55 0.08 -7.08
C LEU A 16 9.59 -1.00 -6.59
N HIS A 17 9.08 -1.84 -7.50
CA HIS A 17 7.92 -2.71 -7.26
C HIS A 17 8.15 -3.78 -6.19
N GLN A 18 9.38 -4.31 -6.09
CA GLN A 18 9.76 -5.28 -5.06
C GLN A 18 11.27 -5.40 -4.96
N PRO A 19 11.81 -5.79 -3.80
CA PRO A 19 13.23 -6.13 -3.69
C PRO A 19 13.53 -7.42 -4.47
N LEU A 20 14.77 -7.61 -4.85
CA LEU A 20 15.28 -8.87 -5.40
C LEU A 20 16.12 -9.57 -4.32
N PRO A 21 15.54 -10.50 -3.52
CA PRO A 21 16.25 -11.11 -2.39
C PRO A 21 17.48 -11.91 -2.78
N SER A 22 17.51 -12.48 -4.00
CA SER A 22 18.65 -13.23 -4.53
C SER A 22 19.83 -12.34 -4.98
N ASP A 23 19.58 -11.04 -5.19
CA ASP A 23 20.59 -10.05 -5.59
C ASP A 23 20.17 -8.66 -5.08
N PHE A 24 20.41 -8.42 -3.80
CA PHE A 24 20.04 -7.14 -3.19
C PHE A 24 20.90 -5.97 -3.69
N GLU A 25 22.10 -6.23 -4.22
CA GLU A 25 22.91 -5.21 -4.88
C GLU A 25 22.21 -4.62 -6.12
N ALA A 26 21.55 -5.46 -6.91
CA ALA A 26 20.73 -4.99 -8.03
C ALA A 26 19.51 -4.15 -7.56
N THR A 27 18.95 -4.47 -6.39
CA THR A 27 17.90 -3.66 -5.76
C THR A 27 18.41 -2.26 -5.40
N ILE A 28 19.56 -2.18 -4.73
CA ILE A 28 20.20 -0.90 -4.38
C ILE A 28 20.53 -0.08 -5.63
N ALA A 29 21.17 -0.69 -6.63
CA ALA A 29 21.49 -0.01 -7.89
C ALA A 29 20.25 0.52 -8.61
N SER A 30 19.17 -0.24 -8.58
CA SER A 30 17.86 0.20 -9.14
C SER A 30 17.30 1.39 -8.40
N TYR A 31 17.38 1.42 -7.07
CA TYR A 31 16.90 2.56 -6.27
C TYR A 31 17.78 3.80 -6.50
N GLN A 32 19.10 3.65 -6.59
CA GLN A 32 20.02 4.75 -6.94
C GLN A 32 19.71 5.34 -8.34
N ALA A 33 19.30 4.50 -9.29
CA ALA A 33 18.81 4.99 -10.57
C ALA A 33 17.51 5.81 -10.43
N LEU A 34 16.61 5.48 -9.50
CA LEU A 34 15.44 6.31 -9.18
C LEU A 34 15.86 7.63 -8.51
N GLN A 35 16.87 7.63 -7.62
CA GLN A 35 17.40 8.86 -7.04
C GLN A 35 17.92 9.82 -8.13
N THR A 36 18.64 9.31 -9.12
CA THR A 36 19.08 10.10 -10.27
C THR A 36 17.90 10.75 -11.02
N LEU A 37 16.79 10.04 -11.21
CA LEU A 37 15.59 10.61 -11.83
C LEU A 37 14.92 11.67 -10.95
N TYR A 38 14.95 11.50 -9.63
CA TYR A 38 14.45 12.47 -8.65
C TYR A 38 15.31 13.76 -8.69
N GLU A 39 16.63 13.64 -8.64
CA GLU A 39 17.57 14.77 -8.72
C GLU A 39 17.44 15.55 -10.03
N GLN A 40 17.14 14.86 -11.13
CA GLN A 40 16.87 15.47 -12.43
C GLN A 40 15.50 16.16 -12.51
N GLY A 41 14.68 16.11 -11.46
CA GLY A 41 13.32 16.66 -11.45
C GLY A 41 12.33 15.92 -12.35
N ARG A 42 12.65 14.71 -12.80
CA ARG A 42 11.77 13.89 -13.65
C ARG A 42 10.71 13.14 -12.86
N VAL A 43 10.94 12.95 -11.59
CA VAL A 43 9.96 12.41 -10.62
C VAL A 43 9.98 13.30 -9.38
N ARG A 44 8.81 13.52 -8.76
CA ARG A 44 8.65 14.36 -7.56
C ARG A 44 8.93 13.60 -6.27
N ALA A 45 8.65 12.31 -6.28
CA ALA A 45 8.91 11.41 -5.16
C ALA A 45 9.26 10.01 -5.68
N ILE A 46 10.13 9.33 -4.95
CA ILE A 46 10.46 7.92 -5.18
C ILE A 46 10.12 7.10 -3.96
N GLY A 47 9.80 5.85 -4.16
CA GLY A 47 9.46 4.93 -3.09
C GLY A 47 9.71 3.48 -3.47
N VAL A 48 9.25 2.61 -2.61
CA VAL A 48 9.41 1.16 -2.77
C VAL A 48 8.07 0.45 -2.56
N SER A 49 8.04 -0.83 -2.89
CA SER A 49 6.88 -1.69 -2.65
C SER A 49 7.35 -3.08 -2.23
N ASN A 50 6.64 -3.69 -1.28
CA ASN A 50 6.91 -5.03 -0.75
C ASN A 50 8.28 -5.18 -0.06
N PHE A 51 8.80 -4.09 0.52
CA PHE A 51 10.02 -4.14 1.34
C PHE A 51 9.66 -4.42 2.79
N GLY A 52 10.32 -5.40 3.40
CA GLY A 52 10.28 -5.64 4.84
C GLY A 52 11.25 -4.72 5.60
N THR A 53 11.26 -4.85 6.93
CA THR A 53 12.09 -4.01 7.81
C THR A 53 13.59 -4.16 7.54
N GLN A 54 14.06 -5.38 7.22
CA GLN A 54 15.47 -5.62 6.95
C GLN A 54 15.89 -4.97 5.62
N GLU A 55 15.11 -5.17 4.56
CA GLU A 55 15.37 -4.58 3.25
C GLU A 55 15.33 -3.04 3.29
N LEU A 56 14.40 -2.48 4.07
CA LEU A 56 14.36 -1.02 4.29
C LEU A 56 15.57 -0.52 5.07
N SER A 57 15.96 -1.21 6.14
CA SER A 57 17.14 -0.85 6.93
C SER A 57 18.40 -0.84 6.06
N ASP A 58 18.60 -1.87 5.24
CA ASP A 58 19.73 -1.98 4.35
C ASP A 58 19.69 -0.91 3.23
N LEU A 59 18.50 -0.59 2.72
CA LEU A 59 18.31 0.47 1.74
C LEU A 59 18.66 1.84 2.33
N LEU A 60 18.13 2.17 3.51
CA LEU A 60 18.35 3.44 4.19
C LEU A 60 19.83 3.66 4.58
N ALA A 61 20.55 2.59 4.89
CA ALA A 61 21.97 2.67 5.20
C ALA A 61 22.86 2.95 3.97
N ARG A 62 22.35 2.78 2.73
CA ARG A 62 23.11 2.74 1.50
C ARG A 62 22.64 3.73 0.43
N THR A 63 21.62 4.52 0.73
CA THR A 63 21.01 5.47 -0.19
C THR A 63 20.73 6.80 0.51
N ASP A 64 20.75 7.91 -0.24
CA ASP A 64 20.66 9.25 0.33
C ASP A 64 19.22 9.78 0.41
N VAL A 65 18.30 9.22 -0.38
CA VAL A 65 16.89 9.63 -0.43
C VAL A 65 16.03 8.58 0.26
N VAL A 66 15.38 8.97 1.34
CA VAL A 66 14.41 8.12 2.03
C VAL A 66 13.22 7.86 1.11
N PRO A 67 12.74 6.60 0.98
CA PRO A 67 11.51 6.32 0.24
C PRO A 67 10.33 7.12 0.80
N ALA A 68 9.62 7.86 -0.04
CA ALA A 68 8.42 8.56 0.38
C ALA A 68 7.30 7.60 0.79
N VAL A 69 7.27 6.43 0.16
CA VAL A 69 6.24 5.40 0.33
C VAL A 69 6.87 4.01 0.36
N ASN A 70 6.38 3.14 1.24
CA ASN A 70 6.47 1.69 1.08
C ASN A 70 5.07 1.15 0.84
N GLN A 71 4.78 0.70 -0.38
CA GLN A 71 3.49 0.14 -0.77
C GLN A 71 3.48 -1.36 -0.48
N ILE A 72 2.69 -1.78 0.52
CA ILE A 72 2.64 -3.17 1.02
C ILE A 72 1.21 -3.70 1.09
N GLU A 73 1.05 -5.01 1.19
CA GLU A 73 -0.25 -5.59 1.53
C GLU A 73 -0.65 -5.19 2.95
N VAL A 74 -1.79 -4.54 3.10
CA VAL A 74 -2.39 -4.29 4.43
C VAL A 74 -3.90 -4.43 4.31
N HIS A 75 -4.48 -5.18 5.23
CA HIS A 75 -5.93 -5.33 5.42
C HIS A 75 -6.19 -5.95 6.82
N PRO A 76 -7.44 -6.07 7.32
CA PRO A 76 -7.72 -6.53 8.68
C PRO A 76 -7.13 -7.90 9.06
N TYR A 77 -6.89 -8.78 8.09
CA TYR A 77 -6.28 -10.10 8.34
C TYR A 77 -4.76 -10.14 8.10
N PHE A 78 -4.19 -9.01 7.64
CA PHE A 78 -2.76 -8.85 7.41
C PHE A 78 -2.37 -7.40 7.68
N SER A 79 -2.20 -7.05 8.95
CA SER A 79 -2.15 -5.65 9.40
C SER A 79 -0.75 -5.07 9.55
N GLU A 80 0.31 -5.89 9.48
CA GLU A 80 1.73 -5.52 9.47
C GLU A 80 2.15 -4.42 10.49
N PRO A 81 1.80 -4.53 11.80
CA PRO A 81 2.02 -3.43 12.75
C PRO A 81 3.49 -3.07 12.95
N ALA A 82 4.38 -4.07 12.97
CA ALA A 82 5.82 -3.83 13.15
C ALA A 82 6.43 -3.10 11.95
N LEU A 83 6.10 -3.50 10.74
CA LEU A 83 6.58 -2.85 9.52
C LEU A 83 6.02 -1.42 9.38
N ARG A 84 4.75 -1.22 9.72
CA ARG A 84 4.14 0.12 9.72
C ARG A 84 4.78 1.06 10.75
N SER A 85 5.11 0.55 11.94
CA SER A 85 5.85 1.32 12.95
C SER A 85 7.23 1.72 12.42
N PHE A 86 7.95 0.77 11.84
CA PHE A 86 9.25 1.03 11.22
C PHE A 86 9.16 2.09 10.11
N ASN A 87 8.16 1.98 9.23
CA ASN A 87 7.93 2.97 8.18
C ASN A 87 7.74 4.37 8.79
N LEU A 88 6.84 4.50 9.76
CA LEU A 88 6.52 5.76 10.42
C LEU A 88 7.75 6.39 11.10
N GLU A 89 8.54 5.59 11.83
CA GLU A 89 9.76 6.02 12.53
C GLU A 89 10.83 6.56 11.57
N ASN A 90 10.82 6.07 10.32
CA ASN A 90 11.76 6.50 9.27
C ASN A 90 11.15 7.53 8.29
N GLY A 91 9.96 8.07 8.57
CA GLY A 91 9.32 9.07 7.72
C GLY A 91 8.78 8.50 6.38
N ILE A 92 8.53 7.20 6.33
CA ILE A 92 8.02 6.49 5.16
C ILE A 92 6.50 6.31 5.31
N LEU A 93 5.71 6.77 4.34
CA LEU A 93 4.28 6.53 4.33
C LEU A 93 3.99 5.06 3.96
N THR A 94 3.16 4.40 4.76
CA THR A 94 2.63 3.10 4.37
C THR A 94 1.47 3.30 3.39
N GLU A 95 1.53 2.68 2.22
CA GLU A 95 0.43 2.61 1.27
C GLU A 95 -0.04 1.16 1.14
N ALA A 96 -1.36 0.94 1.28
CA ALA A 96 -1.95 -0.39 1.26
C ALA A 96 -2.38 -0.79 -0.16
N TRP A 97 -1.74 -1.80 -0.73
CA TRP A 97 -2.34 -2.52 -1.84
C TRP A 97 -3.24 -3.65 -1.31
N SER A 98 -4.28 -4.02 -2.09
CA SER A 98 -5.36 -4.94 -1.66
C SER A 98 -5.99 -4.57 -0.30
N PRO A 99 -6.31 -3.29 -0.03
CA PRO A 99 -6.75 -2.84 1.28
C PRO A 99 -8.01 -3.57 1.79
N ILE A 100 -8.84 -4.06 0.91
CA ILE A 100 -10.06 -4.82 1.24
C ILE A 100 -9.87 -6.34 1.15
N GLY A 101 -8.62 -6.85 1.15
CA GLY A 101 -8.29 -8.26 1.24
C GLY A 101 -8.44 -9.08 -0.04
N GLY A 102 -8.21 -8.49 -1.21
CA GLY A 102 -8.38 -9.15 -2.50
C GLY A 102 -7.49 -10.37 -2.75
N VAL A 103 -6.27 -10.40 -2.19
CA VAL A 103 -5.28 -11.49 -2.44
C VAL A 103 -5.70 -12.81 -1.80
N THR A 104 -6.40 -12.78 -0.68
CA THR A 104 -6.88 -14.01 -0.02
C THR A 104 -7.84 -14.83 -0.90
N ARG A 105 -8.43 -14.23 -1.94
CA ARG A 105 -9.23 -14.93 -2.95
C ARG A 105 -8.40 -15.67 -3.98
N TYR A 106 -7.16 -15.22 -4.23
CA TYR A 106 -6.31 -15.76 -5.29
C TYR A 106 -5.31 -16.81 -4.77
N TRP A 107 -5.02 -16.78 -3.46
CA TRP A 107 -4.14 -17.75 -2.79
C TRP A 107 -4.88 -18.47 -1.66
N PRO A 108 -5.56 -19.60 -1.95
CA PRO A 108 -6.13 -20.41 -0.89
C PRO A 108 -5.00 -20.94 0.01
N HIS A 109 -5.11 -20.68 1.31
CA HIS A 109 -4.16 -21.14 2.31
C HIS A 109 -4.32 -22.65 2.58
N GLY A 110 -3.90 -23.50 1.62
CA GLY A 110 -3.91 -24.95 1.71
C GLY A 110 -5.24 -25.63 1.32
N PRO A 111 -5.20 -26.96 1.13
CA PRO A 111 -6.37 -27.73 0.75
C PRO A 111 -7.45 -27.66 1.85
N GLY A 112 -8.64 -27.16 1.51
CA GLY A 112 -9.79 -27.12 2.41
C GLY A 112 -9.94 -25.85 3.27
N ALA A 113 -9.01 -24.88 3.18
CA ALA A 113 -9.19 -23.58 3.85
C ALA A 113 -10.23 -22.74 3.12
N ALA A 114 -11.28 -22.32 3.80
CA ALA A 114 -12.22 -21.34 3.27
C ALA A 114 -11.48 -20.01 3.05
N PRO A 115 -11.67 -19.32 1.91
CA PRO A 115 -11.07 -18.01 1.69
C PRO A 115 -11.57 -17.06 2.78
N LYS A 116 -10.63 -16.46 3.50
CA LYS A 116 -10.96 -15.39 4.45
C LYS A 116 -11.28 -14.13 3.66
N ASP A 117 -12.54 -13.71 3.68
CA ASP A 117 -13.00 -12.50 2.99
C ASP A 117 -13.39 -11.45 4.04
N PRO A 118 -12.57 -10.39 4.24
CA PRO A 118 -12.87 -9.35 5.22
C PRO A 118 -14.21 -8.65 4.97
N LEU A 119 -14.66 -8.60 3.72
CA LEU A 119 -15.95 -7.97 3.36
C LEU A 119 -17.17 -8.73 3.90
N HIS A 120 -17.00 -10.01 4.26
CA HIS A 120 -18.05 -10.85 4.82
C HIS A 120 -17.77 -11.24 6.29
N ASP A 121 -16.76 -10.63 6.92
CA ASP A 121 -16.48 -10.85 8.34
C ASP A 121 -17.65 -10.32 9.20
N PRO A 122 -18.20 -11.14 10.11
CA PRO A 122 -19.36 -10.75 10.91
C PRO A 122 -19.14 -9.52 11.80
N VAL A 123 -17.90 -9.30 12.25
CA VAL A 123 -17.54 -8.12 13.05
C VAL A 123 -17.57 -6.87 12.18
N ILE A 124 -16.94 -6.92 11.02
CA ILE A 124 -16.87 -5.80 10.06
C ILE A 124 -18.27 -5.47 9.54
N VAL A 125 -19.07 -6.50 9.19
CA VAL A 125 -20.47 -6.32 8.74
C VAL A 125 -21.32 -5.64 9.82
N ARG A 126 -21.17 -6.03 11.10
CA ARG A 126 -21.88 -5.41 12.22
C ARG A 126 -21.47 -3.94 12.41
N ILE A 127 -20.20 -3.63 12.33
CA ILE A 127 -19.69 -2.25 12.41
C ILE A 127 -20.24 -1.42 11.23
N ALA A 128 -20.20 -1.97 10.03
CA ALA A 128 -20.73 -1.32 8.83
C ALA A 128 -22.21 -0.96 8.98
N ALA A 129 -23.02 -1.89 9.48
CA ALA A 129 -24.45 -1.65 9.75
C ALA A 129 -24.67 -0.52 10.79
N ALA A 130 -23.86 -0.49 11.86
CA ALA A 130 -23.96 0.55 12.90
C ALA A 130 -23.62 1.96 12.38
N HIS A 131 -22.77 2.07 11.38
CA HIS A 131 -22.38 3.33 10.74
C HIS A 131 -23.17 3.65 9.45
N HIS A 132 -24.11 2.81 9.03
CA HIS A 132 -24.82 2.92 7.75
C HIS A 132 -23.84 2.96 6.54
N LYS A 133 -22.73 2.22 6.63
CA LYS A 133 -21.69 2.13 5.62
C LYS A 133 -21.54 0.70 5.10
N THR A 134 -20.80 0.53 4.03
CA THR A 134 -20.44 -0.80 3.53
C THR A 134 -19.23 -1.37 4.30
N PRO A 135 -19.03 -2.70 4.34
CA PRO A 135 -17.82 -3.30 4.91
C PRO A 135 -16.52 -2.76 4.30
N ALA A 136 -16.52 -2.48 2.98
CA ALA A 136 -15.38 -1.87 2.32
C ALA A 136 -15.05 -0.48 2.89
N GLN A 137 -16.05 0.38 3.07
CA GLN A 137 -15.87 1.71 3.67
C GLN A 137 -15.33 1.61 5.10
N VAL A 138 -15.81 0.67 5.90
CA VAL A 138 -15.29 0.44 7.27
C VAL A 138 -13.81 0.06 7.24
N ILE A 139 -13.43 -0.87 6.39
CA ILE A 139 -12.01 -1.29 6.28
C ILE A 139 -11.13 -0.12 5.82
N LEU A 140 -11.51 0.56 4.75
CA LEU A 140 -10.75 1.71 4.24
C LEU A 140 -10.65 2.84 5.27
N ARG A 141 -11.74 3.10 6.03
CA ARG A 141 -11.72 4.09 7.10
C ARG A 141 -10.79 3.71 8.25
N TRP A 142 -10.77 2.42 8.62
CA TRP A 142 -9.85 1.89 9.62
C TRP A 142 -8.39 2.12 9.21
N GLU A 143 -8.03 1.83 7.98
CA GLU A 143 -6.68 2.06 7.46
C GLU A 143 -6.30 3.54 7.47
N ILE A 144 -7.19 4.42 7.00
CA ILE A 144 -6.96 5.88 7.02
C ILE A 144 -6.76 6.38 8.45
N GLN A 145 -7.54 5.89 9.43
CA GLN A 145 -7.36 6.26 10.84
C GLN A 145 -6.05 5.75 11.43
N LEU A 146 -5.45 4.71 10.86
CA LEU A 146 -4.10 4.24 11.19
C LEU A 146 -2.99 5.01 10.46
N GLY A 147 -3.31 6.03 9.67
CA GLY A 147 -2.34 6.80 8.89
C GLY A 147 -1.87 6.10 7.61
N ILE A 148 -2.62 5.12 7.11
CA ILE A 148 -2.30 4.35 5.91
C ILE A 148 -2.98 5.01 4.70
N CYS A 149 -2.24 5.20 3.62
CA CYS A 149 -2.81 5.52 2.31
C CYS A 149 -3.41 4.27 1.68
N VAL A 150 -4.59 4.37 1.06
CA VAL A 150 -5.29 3.21 0.50
C VAL A 150 -5.52 3.37 -1.00
N ILE A 151 -5.30 2.29 -1.76
CA ILE A 151 -5.48 2.26 -3.22
C ILE A 151 -6.51 1.22 -3.66
N PRO A 152 -7.79 1.34 -3.22
CA PRO A 152 -8.82 0.38 -3.55
C PRO A 152 -9.19 0.45 -5.04
N LYS A 153 -9.21 -0.68 -5.72
CA LYS A 153 -9.58 -0.78 -7.13
C LYS A 153 -11.04 -1.20 -7.30
N SER A 154 -11.79 -0.51 -8.14
CA SER A 154 -13.09 -0.96 -8.61
C SER A 154 -13.35 -0.58 -10.08
N VAL A 155 -14.23 -1.33 -10.75
CA VAL A 155 -14.76 -0.99 -12.09
C VAL A 155 -16.25 -0.63 -12.01
N THR A 156 -16.86 -0.72 -10.82
CA THR A 156 -18.29 -0.41 -10.59
C THR A 156 -18.40 1.04 -10.13
N PRO A 157 -19.08 1.93 -10.87
CA PRO A 157 -19.16 3.36 -10.53
C PRO A 157 -19.61 3.63 -9.09
N LYS A 158 -20.65 2.91 -8.60
CA LYS A 158 -21.11 3.02 -7.23
C LYS A 158 -20.00 2.73 -6.22
N ARG A 159 -19.25 1.64 -6.39
CA ARG A 159 -18.14 1.28 -5.48
C ARG A 159 -16.97 2.26 -5.54
N ILE A 160 -16.72 2.86 -6.71
CA ILE A 160 -15.70 3.92 -6.85
C ILE A 160 -16.10 5.13 -6.00
N ALA A 161 -17.37 5.55 -6.06
CA ALA A 161 -17.90 6.64 -5.22
C ALA A 161 -17.85 6.27 -3.72
N GLU A 162 -18.24 5.06 -3.35
CA GLU A 162 -18.19 4.57 -1.96
C GLU A 162 -16.74 4.51 -1.42
N ASN A 163 -15.75 4.18 -2.24
CA ASN A 163 -14.35 4.10 -1.84
C ASN A 163 -13.74 5.45 -1.43
N ILE A 164 -14.32 6.59 -1.83
CA ILE A 164 -13.88 7.93 -1.41
C ILE A 164 -14.81 8.54 -0.35
N ASP A 165 -16.02 8.00 -0.14
CA ASP A 165 -16.99 8.45 0.85
C ASP A 165 -16.68 7.87 2.24
N LEU A 166 -15.57 8.36 2.85
CA LEU A 166 -14.97 7.79 4.06
C LEU A 166 -14.82 8.81 5.20
N PHE A 167 -15.15 10.09 4.98
CA PHE A 167 -14.74 11.16 5.88
C PHE A 167 -15.86 11.71 6.76
N ASP A 168 -17.08 11.20 6.63
CA ASP A 168 -18.28 11.60 7.38
C ASP A 168 -18.54 10.74 8.62
N PHE A 169 -17.68 9.75 8.92
CA PHE A 169 -17.76 8.89 10.10
C PHE A 169 -16.37 8.56 10.64
N SER A 170 -16.30 8.08 11.87
CA SER A 170 -15.07 7.59 12.52
C SER A 170 -15.34 6.29 13.27
N LEU A 171 -14.32 5.46 13.34
CA LEU A 171 -14.30 4.23 14.13
C LEU A 171 -13.68 4.51 15.50
N SER A 172 -14.23 3.90 16.55
CA SER A 172 -13.75 3.98 17.94
C SER A 172 -12.78 2.85 18.27
#